data_06c6487f101e6a3f0ee301a5a0eec193
#
_entry.id   06c6487f101e6a3f0ee301a5a0eec193
#
_cell.length_a   1.000
_cell.length_b   1.000
_cell.length_c   1.000
_cell.angle_alpha   90.00
_cell.angle_beta   90.00
_cell.angle_gamma   90.00
#
_symmetry.space_group_name_H-M   'P 1'
#
loop_
_entity.id
_entity.type
_entity.pdbx_description
1 polymer ?
#
loop_
_entity_poly.entity_id
_entity_poly.type
_entity_poly.pdbx_seq_one_letter_code
_entity_poly.pdbx_strand_id
1 'polypeptide(L)'
;MFKSKLSFICILFFLCYLQAGIFAQIRTENPNSGVGDYIIGPKYIVDPDLKDQGNPKGKSFEFTMRLADSSIFRGTDSTLDPNKHVREQRKIFVYVPAAYKNGTSAPILVMHDGPSRLDLVKCALDNLTNSKDPKRKIPAFIIISVQNGGGDSKGSQRGLEYDTLSDRFVRFINNEVLPAVLSNREIKAFYPNIAFTSDPWGRATMGCSSGGAAALTMGWFRPDLFRRIITYSGTFVDQQDDDAPEEAEYPLGAWEYHSGKKLIMNSEKKPLRIFTHVSESDNGANNPKSSHHNWVIANKNTAAVLKEKGYHYRFLFSRASGHCDRRIFEHTLADTLVWIWQGYQAD
;
A
#
# COMPACT_ATOMS: atom_id res chain seq x y z
N MET A 1 14.64 0.45 78.91
CA MET A 1 13.66 -0.43 78.24
C MET A 1 13.70 -0.19 76.74
N PHE A 2 14.38 -1.12 76.07
CA PHE A 2 14.57 -1.14 74.62
C PHE A 2 13.31 -1.66 73.94
N LYS A 3 12.85 -1.03 72.82
CA LYS A 3 12.16 -1.67 71.69
C LYS A 3 12.07 -0.66 70.52
N SER A 4 12.79 -0.92 69.60
CA SER A 4 12.65 -1.40 68.18
C SER A 4 12.32 -0.29 67.22
N LYS A 5 13.37 0.22 66.57
CA LYS A 5 13.32 0.91 65.27
C LYS A 5 13.99 -0.04 64.26
N LEU A 6 13.23 -0.87 63.64
CA LEU A 6 13.65 -1.61 62.44
C LEU A 6 12.37 -2.09 61.71
N SER A 7 11.93 -1.40 60.72
CA SER A 7 11.02 -1.87 59.65
C SER A 7 10.46 -0.69 58.85
N PHE A 8 11.29 0.00 58.09
CA PHE A 8 10.78 0.96 57.08
C PHE A 8 11.72 1.17 55.88
N ILE A 9 12.65 0.29 55.63
CA ILE A 9 13.61 0.45 54.49
C ILE A 9 13.46 -0.59 53.39
N CYS A 10 12.54 -1.56 53.49
CA CYS A 10 12.43 -2.61 52.47
C CYS A 10 11.29 -2.45 51.40
N ILE A 11 10.54 -1.35 51.40
CA ILE A 11 9.41 -1.20 50.46
C ILE A 11 9.69 -0.23 49.31
N LEU A 12 10.79 0.52 49.34
CA LEU A 12 11.10 1.48 48.24
C LEU A 12 12.00 0.90 47.13
N PHE A 13 12.46 -0.33 47.21
CA PHE A 13 13.31 -0.93 46.17
C PHE A 13 12.56 -1.85 45.19
N PHE A 14 11.26 -2.09 45.36
CA PHE A 14 10.49 -2.99 44.52
C PHE A 14 9.61 -2.29 43.44
N LEU A 15 9.57 -0.96 43.44
CA LEU A 15 8.75 -0.17 42.49
C LEU A 15 9.54 0.42 41.31
N CYS A 16 10.86 0.24 41.27
CA CYS A 16 11.69 0.73 40.14
C CYS A 16 12.02 -0.32 39.06
N TYR A 17 11.57 -1.57 39.20
CA TYR A 17 11.88 -2.63 38.22
C TYR A 17 10.73 -3.00 37.27
N LEU A 18 9.61 -2.31 37.32
CA LEU A 18 8.44 -2.62 36.47
C LEU A 18 8.20 -1.63 35.32
N GLN A 19 9.12 -0.72 35.01
CA GLN A 19 9.03 0.19 33.88
C GLN A 19 10.09 -0.02 32.78
N ALA A 20 10.90 -1.07 32.86
CA ALA A 20 11.95 -1.35 31.86
C ALA A 20 11.61 -2.50 30.91
N GLY A 21 10.36 -2.89 30.77
CA GLY A 21 9.94 -4.11 30.04
C GLY A 21 9.07 -3.92 28.80
N ILE A 22 8.89 -2.70 28.26
CA ILE A 22 8.14 -2.49 27.01
C ILE A 22 9.03 -1.72 26.04
N PHE A 23 10.22 -2.22 25.76
CA PHE A 23 11.06 -1.70 24.72
C PHE A 23 11.37 -2.78 23.69
N ALA A 24 10.84 -2.53 22.49
CA ALA A 24 11.38 -3.02 21.24
C ALA A 24 11.38 -4.54 21.09
N GLN A 25 10.26 -5.14 20.85
CA GLN A 25 10.28 -6.26 19.94
C GLN A 25 10.69 -5.74 18.56
N ILE A 26 12.01 -5.64 18.34
CA ILE A 26 12.56 -5.69 17.01
C ILE A 26 12.01 -6.99 16.44
N ARG A 27 11.24 -6.90 15.41
CA ARG A 27 10.56 -8.00 14.76
C ARG A 27 11.53 -9.16 14.52
N THR A 28 11.40 -10.22 15.27
CA THR A 28 11.94 -11.55 14.98
C THR A 28 10.84 -12.48 14.45
N GLU A 29 9.64 -11.95 14.20
CA GLU A 29 8.52 -12.77 13.79
C GLU A 29 8.62 -13.17 12.31
N ASN A 30 8.34 -14.44 12.05
CA ASN A 30 8.16 -15.00 10.72
C ASN A 30 7.14 -14.13 9.94
N PRO A 31 7.47 -13.59 8.77
CA PRO A 31 6.55 -12.80 7.92
C PRO A 31 5.28 -13.58 7.56
N ASN A 32 5.30 -14.89 7.67
CA ASN A 32 4.15 -15.76 7.51
C ASN A 32 3.26 -15.85 8.76
N SER A 33 3.69 -15.30 9.90
CA SER A 33 2.86 -15.20 11.09
C SER A 33 2.03 -13.93 11.05
N GLY A 34 0.81 -14.02 11.32
CA GLY A 34 0.06 -13.03 12.00
C GLY A 34 -0.56 -11.89 11.24
N VAL A 35 -1.72 -11.72 11.70
CA VAL A 35 -2.59 -10.55 11.68
C VAL A 35 -2.23 -9.71 12.90
N GLY A 36 -2.28 -8.39 12.80
CA GLY A 36 -2.18 -7.51 13.97
C GLY A 36 -1.33 -6.27 13.78
N ASP A 37 -1.04 -5.65 14.92
CA ASP A 37 -0.36 -4.37 15.01
C ASP A 37 1.09 -4.60 15.42
N TYR A 38 2.03 -3.94 14.73
CA TYR A 38 3.47 -4.06 14.95
C TYR A 38 4.10 -2.67 15.05
N ILE A 39 5.11 -2.54 15.91
CA ILE A 39 5.92 -1.33 16.03
C ILE A 39 7.35 -1.67 15.61
N ILE A 40 7.92 -0.85 14.72
CA ILE A 40 9.29 -1.01 14.21
C ILE A 40 10.11 0.27 14.43
N GLY A 41 11.44 0.15 14.35
CA GLY A 41 12.36 1.25 14.49
C GLY A 41 12.79 1.49 15.96
N PRO A 42 13.59 2.55 16.24
CA PRO A 42 14.01 3.61 15.31
C PRO A 42 15.17 3.23 14.36
N LYS A 43 15.75 2.03 14.46
CA LYS A 43 16.82 1.58 13.59
C LYS A 43 16.24 0.77 12.44
N TYR A 44 16.64 1.10 11.21
CA TYR A 44 16.22 0.45 9.99
C TYR A 44 17.43 -0.13 9.26
N ILE A 45 17.26 -1.29 8.68
CA ILE A 45 18.24 -1.96 7.85
C ILE A 45 17.62 -2.23 6.47
N VAL A 46 18.43 -2.26 5.45
CA VAL A 46 17.99 -2.73 4.13
C VAL A 46 17.82 -4.24 4.19
N ASP A 47 16.62 -4.72 3.88
CA ASP A 47 16.34 -6.17 3.83
C ASP A 47 17.28 -6.83 2.80
N PRO A 48 17.91 -7.98 3.11
CA PRO A 48 18.79 -8.68 2.17
C PRO A 48 18.14 -8.98 0.82
N ASP A 49 16.83 -9.23 0.78
CA ASP A 49 16.10 -9.48 -0.47
C ASP A 49 15.86 -8.23 -1.32
N LEU A 50 16.27 -7.06 -0.84
CA LEU A 50 16.32 -5.81 -1.61
C LEU A 50 17.73 -5.47 -2.13
N LYS A 51 18.69 -6.40 -1.96
CA LYS A 51 20.03 -6.30 -2.53
C LYS A 51 20.18 -7.29 -3.66
N ASP A 52 20.95 -6.92 -4.68
CA ASP A 52 21.24 -7.84 -5.78
C ASP A 52 21.93 -9.11 -5.27
N GLN A 53 21.30 -10.24 -5.45
CA GLN A 53 21.79 -11.57 -5.06
C GLN A 53 22.27 -12.39 -6.27
N GLY A 54 22.40 -11.77 -7.46
CA GLY A 54 22.80 -12.44 -8.69
C GLY A 54 21.73 -13.32 -9.31
N ASN A 55 20.47 -13.24 -8.84
CA ASN A 55 19.37 -13.98 -9.42
C ASN A 55 19.02 -13.48 -10.84
N PRO A 56 18.43 -14.34 -11.70
CA PRO A 56 17.99 -13.94 -13.02
C PRO A 56 17.07 -12.74 -12.98
N LYS A 57 17.39 -11.71 -13.79
CA LYS A 57 16.60 -10.47 -13.88
C LYS A 57 15.49 -10.62 -14.90
N GLY A 58 14.32 -10.09 -14.56
CA GLY A 58 13.22 -9.96 -15.50
C GLY A 58 13.45 -8.88 -16.56
N LYS A 59 12.47 -8.70 -17.42
CA LYS A 59 12.50 -7.71 -18.50
C LYS A 59 11.62 -6.51 -18.19
N SER A 60 12.16 -5.30 -18.38
CA SER A 60 11.43 -4.04 -18.18
C SER A 60 10.95 -3.50 -19.52
N PHE A 61 9.75 -2.92 -19.52
CA PHE A 61 9.16 -2.20 -20.64
C PHE A 61 8.58 -0.88 -20.14
N GLU A 62 8.55 0.12 -21.00
CA GLU A 62 7.94 1.43 -20.73
C GLU A 62 7.19 1.88 -21.98
N PHE A 63 5.96 2.37 -21.79
CA PHE A 63 5.20 3.03 -22.84
C PHE A 63 4.33 4.13 -22.26
N THR A 64 3.73 4.94 -23.11
CA THR A 64 2.89 6.07 -22.71
C THR A 64 1.44 5.84 -23.14
N MET A 65 0.52 6.36 -22.33
CA MET A 65 -0.90 6.50 -22.66
C MET A 65 -1.26 7.99 -22.62
N ARG A 66 -1.89 8.51 -23.68
CA ARG A 66 -2.37 9.90 -23.69
C ARG A 66 -3.61 9.98 -22.80
N LEU A 67 -3.69 11.01 -21.94
CA LEU A 67 -4.87 11.21 -21.10
C LEU A 67 -6.12 11.47 -21.96
N ALA A 68 -5.97 12.23 -23.04
CA ALA A 68 -7.08 12.54 -23.96
C ALA A 68 -7.75 11.28 -24.58
N ASP A 69 -7.04 10.15 -24.64
CA ASP A 69 -7.55 8.89 -25.18
C ASP A 69 -8.27 8.04 -24.13
N SER A 70 -8.15 8.40 -22.84
CA SER A 70 -8.87 7.71 -21.76
C SER A 70 -10.37 8.02 -21.80
N SER A 71 -11.19 7.03 -21.57
CA SER A 71 -12.64 7.22 -21.39
C SER A 71 -13.00 7.67 -19.96
N ILE A 72 -12.08 7.46 -19.00
CA ILE A 72 -12.33 7.68 -17.56
C ILE A 72 -11.60 8.92 -17.04
N PHE A 73 -10.31 9.11 -17.40
CA PHE A 73 -9.46 10.20 -16.90
C PHE A 73 -8.80 10.97 -18.05
N ARG A 74 -9.59 11.79 -18.71
CA ARG A 74 -9.18 12.58 -19.90
C ARG A 74 -8.27 13.78 -19.58
N GLY A 75 -8.16 14.16 -18.30
CA GLY A 75 -7.46 15.38 -17.90
C GLY A 75 -8.25 16.66 -18.12
N THR A 76 -9.57 16.56 -18.35
CA THR A 76 -10.50 17.68 -18.60
C THR A 76 -11.74 17.60 -17.72
N ASP A 77 -11.62 16.99 -16.54
CA ASP A 77 -12.71 16.92 -15.56
C ASP A 77 -12.99 18.33 -15.00
N SER A 78 -14.27 18.65 -14.75
CA SER A 78 -14.68 19.97 -14.23
C SER A 78 -14.20 20.24 -12.82
N THR A 79 -13.84 19.19 -12.08
CA THR A 79 -13.30 19.24 -10.73
C THR A 79 -11.83 19.70 -10.66
N LEU A 80 -11.16 19.79 -11.80
CA LEU A 80 -9.75 20.13 -11.86
C LEU A 80 -9.52 21.65 -11.71
N ASP A 81 -8.59 22.03 -10.83
CA ASP A 81 -8.09 23.38 -10.73
C ASP A 81 -7.28 23.74 -12.00
N PRO A 82 -7.70 24.76 -12.80
CA PRO A 82 -7.01 25.13 -14.03
C PRO A 82 -5.57 25.58 -13.83
N ASN A 83 -5.16 25.93 -12.60
CA ASN A 83 -3.80 26.31 -12.26
C ASN A 83 -2.92 25.09 -11.92
N LYS A 84 -3.49 23.90 -11.79
CA LYS A 84 -2.72 22.68 -11.51
C LYS A 84 -2.35 21.97 -12.79
N HIS A 85 -1.10 21.53 -12.86
CA HIS A 85 -0.58 20.85 -14.02
C HIS A 85 -1.24 19.48 -14.22
N VAL A 86 -1.84 19.30 -15.39
CA VAL A 86 -2.32 18.01 -15.90
C VAL A 86 -1.32 17.51 -16.96
N ARG A 87 -0.94 16.24 -16.90
CA ARG A 87 -0.06 15.63 -17.90
C ARG A 87 -0.82 15.39 -19.19
N GLU A 88 -0.16 15.57 -20.32
CA GLU A 88 -0.71 15.13 -21.60
C GLU A 88 -0.66 13.61 -21.75
N GLN A 89 0.36 12.98 -21.14
CA GLN A 89 0.61 11.54 -21.21
C GLN A 89 1.01 11.03 -19.85
N ARG A 90 0.65 9.80 -19.55
CA ARG A 90 1.16 9.04 -18.40
C ARG A 90 2.04 7.89 -18.87
N LYS A 91 3.10 7.62 -18.13
CA LYS A 91 3.97 6.48 -18.36
C LYS A 91 3.44 5.25 -17.66
N ILE A 92 3.52 4.12 -18.33
CA ILE A 92 3.25 2.80 -17.79
C ILE A 92 4.57 2.01 -17.83
N PHE A 93 4.99 1.54 -16.67
CA PHE A 93 6.18 0.72 -16.51
C PHE A 93 5.74 -0.71 -16.23
N VAL A 94 6.24 -1.66 -17.01
CA VAL A 94 5.91 -3.07 -16.85
C VAL A 94 7.20 -3.85 -16.58
N TYR A 95 7.17 -4.72 -15.59
CA TYR A 95 8.25 -5.64 -15.32
C TYR A 95 7.74 -7.08 -15.31
N VAL A 96 8.27 -7.86 -16.23
CA VAL A 96 7.98 -9.29 -16.34
C VAL A 96 9.15 -10.05 -15.73
N PRO A 97 8.97 -10.74 -14.57
CA PRO A 97 10.08 -11.43 -13.90
C PRO A 97 10.59 -12.62 -14.74
N ALA A 98 11.87 -12.94 -14.59
CA ALA A 98 12.47 -14.07 -15.30
C ALA A 98 11.78 -15.43 -15.04
N ALA A 99 11.16 -15.56 -13.87
CA ALA A 99 10.41 -16.76 -13.49
C ALA A 99 9.02 -16.89 -14.16
N TYR A 100 8.53 -15.84 -14.86
CA TYR A 100 7.26 -15.91 -15.59
C TYR A 100 7.38 -16.85 -16.80
N LYS A 101 6.40 -17.73 -16.96
CA LYS A 101 6.29 -18.61 -18.13
C LYS A 101 5.26 -18.05 -19.10
N ASN A 102 5.72 -17.68 -20.31
CA ASN A 102 4.83 -17.14 -21.34
C ASN A 102 3.69 -18.11 -21.64
N GLY A 103 2.46 -17.58 -21.63
CA GLY A 103 1.23 -18.35 -21.82
C GLY A 103 0.54 -18.82 -20.53
N THR A 104 1.16 -18.64 -19.36
CA THR A 104 0.46 -18.84 -18.08
C THR A 104 -0.27 -17.57 -17.64
N SER A 105 -1.36 -17.75 -16.88
CA SER A 105 -2.11 -16.63 -16.29
C SER A 105 -1.33 -16.02 -15.12
N ALA A 106 -0.59 -14.93 -15.37
CA ALA A 106 0.24 -14.29 -14.35
C ALA A 106 -0.57 -13.59 -13.27
N PRO A 107 -0.24 -13.74 -11.98
CA PRO A 107 -0.66 -12.77 -10.98
C PRO A 107 -0.06 -11.40 -11.28
N ILE A 108 -0.66 -10.34 -10.74
CA ILE A 108 -0.23 -8.96 -11.01
C ILE A 108 -0.12 -8.14 -9.71
N LEU A 109 0.83 -7.19 -9.72
CA LEU A 109 0.91 -6.10 -8.76
C LEU A 109 0.80 -4.77 -9.50
N VAL A 110 -0.28 -4.03 -9.26
CA VAL A 110 -0.44 -2.66 -9.75
C VAL A 110 0.15 -1.69 -8.72
N MET A 111 1.11 -0.87 -9.15
CA MET A 111 1.77 0.15 -8.32
C MET A 111 1.35 1.54 -8.77
N HIS A 112 1.05 2.39 -7.82
CA HIS A 112 0.67 3.79 -8.05
C HIS A 112 1.89 4.72 -8.03
N ASP A 113 1.74 5.91 -8.61
CA ASP A 113 2.80 6.94 -8.70
C ASP A 113 4.08 6.43 -9.37
N GLY A 114 3.93 5.65 -10.45
CA GLY A 114 5.06 5.09 -11.18
C GLY A 114 6.08 6.15 -11.64
N PRO A 115 7.39 5.86 -11.55
CA PRO A 115 8.02 4.61 -11.16
C PRO A 115 8.43 4.53 -9.66
N SER A 116 7.72 5.21 -8.77
CA SER A 116 8.07 5.25 -7.35
C SER A 116 8.25 3.85 -6.75
N ARG A 117 9.40 3.58 -6.13
CA ARG A 117 9.75 2.30 -5.47
C ARG A 117 9.78 1.07 -6.40
N LEU A 118 9.66 1.25 -7.72
CA LEU A 118 9.69 0.15 -8.69
C LEU A 118 11.01 -0.62 -8.63
N ASP A 119 12.12 0.08 -8.41
CA ASP A 119 13.46 -0.49 -8.23
C ASP A 119 13.50 -1.53 -7.09
N LEU A 120 12.91 -1.20 -5.95
CA LEU A 120 12.86 -2.07 -4.77
C LEU A 120 11.98 -3.31 -5.02
N VAL A 121 10.80 -3.11 -5.63
CA VAL A 121 9.87 -4.22 -5.90
C VAL A 121 10.46 -5.18 -6.93
N LYS A 122 11.14 -4.69 -7.98
CA LYS A 122 11.84 -5.53 -8.97
C LYS A 122 12.90 -6.39 -8.30
N CYS A 123 13.76 -5.77 -7.46
CA CYS A 123 14.83 -6.49 -6.76
C CYS A 123 14.25 -7.57 -5.83
N ALA A 124 13.24 -7.21 -5.03
CA ALA A 124 12.56 -8.18 -4.16
C ALA A 124 11.93 -9.33 -4.95
N LEU A 125 11.26 -9.02 -6.06
CA LEU A 125 10.61 -10.03 -6.89
C LEU A 125 11.61 -11.03 -7.47
N ASP A 126 12.73 -10.54 -8.02
CA ASP A 126 13.79 -11.41 -8.58
C ASP A 126 14.39 -12.33 -7.50
N ASN A 127 14.60 -11.83 -6.29
CA ASN A 127 15.16 -12.62 -5.21
C ASN A 127 14.13 -13.60 -4.62
N LEU A 128 12.94 -13.13 -4.29
CA LEU A 128 11.92 -13.94 -3.62
C LEU A 128 11.30 -15.04 -4.50
N THR A 129 11.19 -14.81 -5.82
CA THR A 129 10.76 -15.89 -6.75
C THR A 129 11.79 -17.01 -6.88
N ASN A 130 13.07 -16.69 -6.64
CA ASN A 130 14.18 -17.65 -6.66
C ASN A 130 14.59 -18.12 -5.24
N SER A 131 13.87 -17.70 -4.20
CA SER A 131 14.21 -18.06 -2.82
C SER A 131 14.24 -19.58 -2.62
N LYS A 132 15.30 -20.07 -1.96
CA LYS A 132 15.42 -21.45 -1.51
C LYS A 132 14.60 -21.73 -0.25
N ASP A 133 14.28 -20.70 0.52
CA ASP A 133 13.37 -20.82 1.66
C ASP A 133 11.91 -20.77 1.16
N PRO A 134 11.16 -21.88 1.26
CA PRO A 134 9.78 -21.92 0.79
C PRO A 134 8.87 -20.94 1.54
N LYS A 135 9.25 -20.50 2.75
CA LYS A 135 8.49 -19.51 3.53
C LYS A 135 8.64 -18.10 3.00
N ARG A 136 9.69 -17.85 2.22
CA ARG A 136 9.95 -16.55 1.59
C ARG A 136 9.59 -16.55 0.09
N LYS A 137 9.31 -17.69 -0.49
CA LYS A 137 9.00 -17.80 -1.91
C LYS A 137 7.65 -17.14 -2.22
N ILE A 138 7.62 -16.31 -3.26
CA ILE A 138 6.41 -15.63 -3.75
C ILE A 138 6.13 -16.04 -5.21
N PRO A 139 4.90 -15.85 -5.71
CA PRO A 139 4.58 -16.09 -7.11
C PRO A 139 5.30 -15.10 -8.03
N ALA A 140 5.55 -15.52 -9.26
CA ALA A 140 6.13 -14.69 -10.31
C ALA A 140 5.08 -13.73 -10.88
N PHE A 141 4.70 -12.71 -10.14
CA PHE A 141 3.74 -11.72 -10.58
C PHE A 141 4.35 -10.70 -11.54
N ILE A 142 3.55 -10.18 -12.48
CA ILE A 142 3.95 -9.07 -13.34
C ILE A 142 3.67 -7.75 -12.63
N ILE A 143 4.67 -6.84 -12.60
CA ILE A 143 4.51 -5.51 -12.03
C ILE A 143 4.00 -4.57 -13.11
N ILE A 144 2.98 -3.78 -12.78
CA ILE A 144 2.43 -2.71 -13.62
C ILE A 144 2.43 -1.43 -12.79
N SER A 145 3.43 -0.58 -13.02
CA SER A 145 3.57 0.68 -12.29
C SER A 145 3.05 1.84 -13.12
N VAL A 146 2.03 2.52 -12.61
CA VAL A 146 1.23 3.50 -13.35
C VAL A 146 1.53 4.91 -12.85
N GLN A 147 1.99 5.78 -13.74
CA GLN A 147 2.15 7.20 -13.42
C GLN A 147 0.76 7.87 -13.33
N ASN A 148 0.57 8.73 -12.33
CA ASN A 148 -0.65 9.53 -12.19
C ASN A 148 -0.79 10.59 -13.30
N GLY A 149 -1.95 11.22 -13.39
CA GLY A 149 -2.25 12.23 -14.40
C GLY A 149 -1.68 13.63 -14.13
N GLY A 150 -0.96 13.84 -13.03
CA GLY A 150 -0.27 15.10 -12.73
C GLY A 150 -0.84 15.87 -11.55
N GLY A 151 -0.04 16.81 -11.06
CA GLY A 151 -0.34 17.61 -9.88
C GLY A 151 -0.31 16.80 -8.57
N ASP A 152 -0.78 17.43 -7.52
CA ASP A 152 -0.93 16.82 -6.19
C ASP A 152 -2.07 17.50 -5.43
N SER A 153 -2.63 16.80 -4.45
CA SER A 153 -3.72 17.26 -3.59
C SER A 153 -5.01 17.61 -4.33
N LYS A 154 -5.98 18.17 -3.61
CA LYS A 154 -7.31 18.53 -4.11
C LYS A 154 -7.24 19.43 -5.36
N GLY A 155 -8.09 19.17 -6.35
CA GLY A 155 -8.14 19.89 -7.63
C GLY A 155 -7.06 19.43 -8.63
N SER A 156 -6.23 18.44 -8.31
CA SER A 156 -5.27 17.89 -9.25
C SER A 156 -5.80 16.61 -9.92
N GLN A 157 -5.27 16.29 -11.10
CA GLN A 157 -5.62 15.02 -11.75
C GLN A 157 -5.23 13.81 -10.88
N ARG A 158 -4.09 13.88 -10.15
CA ARG A 158 -3.70 12.84 -9.19
C ARG A 158 -4.68 12.73 -8.04
N GLY A 159 -5.14 13.85 -7.48
CA GLY A 159 -6.14 13.86 -6.42
C GLY A 159 -7.45 13.23 -6.89
N LEU A 160 -7.95 13.65 -8.04
CA LEU A 160 -9.16 13.08 -8.65
C LEU A 160 -9.04 11.55 -8.85
N GLU A 161 -7.87 11.06 -9.26
CA GLU A 161 -7.62 9.64 -9.47
C GLU A 161 -7.56 8.84 -8.15
N TYR A 162 -7.00 9.41 -7.09
CA TYR A 162 -6.58 8.66 -5.90
C TYR A 162 -7.38 8.98 -4.63
N ASP A 163 -7.82 10.21 -4.46
CA ASP A 163 -8.44 10.67 -3.22
C ASP A 163 -9.98 10.62 -3.26
N THR A 164 -10.56 10.50 -4.47
CA THR A 164 -12.00 10.29 -4.65
C THR A 164 -12.39 8.85 -4.34
N LEU A 165 -13.32 8.65 -3.42
CA LEU A 165 -13.84 7.33 -3.05
C LEU A 165 -14.87 6.85 -4.09
N SER A 166 -14.41 6.09 -5.07
CA SER A 166 -15.24 5.50 -6.12
C SER A 166 -14.55 4.31 -6.78
N ASP A 167 -15.25 3.64 -7.70
CA ASP A 167 -14.66 2.58 -8.52
C ASP A 167 -13.96 3.12 -9.80
N ARG A 168 -13.91 4.47 -10.00
CA ARG A 168 -13.36 5.06 -11.24
C ARG A 168 -11.92 4.62 -11.50
N PHE A 169 -11.06 4.68 -10.48
CA PHE A 169 -9.65 4.35 -10.66
C PHE A 169 -9.43 2.86 -10.96
N VAL A 170 -10.10 1.97 -10.26
CA VAL A 170 -9.96 0.52 -10.55
C VAL A 170 -10.54 0.16 -11.91
N ARG A 171 -11.61 0.81 -12.39
CA ARG A 171 -12.11 0.65 -13.75
C ARG A 171 -11.10 1.14 -14.79
N PHE A 172 -10.45 2.28 -14.55
CA PHE A 172 -9.37 2.77 -15.40
C PHE A 172 -8.23 1.73 -15.51
N ILE A 173 -7.77 1.21 -14.39
CA ILE A 173 -6.75 0.16 -14.39
C ILE A 173 -7.22 -1.07 -15.17
N ASN A 174 -8.39 -1.61 -14.83
CA ASN A 174 -8.87 -2.87 -15.42
C ASN A 174 -9.23 -2.76 -16.88
N ASN A 175 -9.86 -1.65 -17.31
CA ASN A 175 -10.47 -1.52 -18.65
C ASN A 175 -9.56 -0.80 -19.65
N GLU A 176 -8.57 -0.04 -19.17
CA GLU A 176 -7.69 0.73 -20.06
C GLU A 176 -6.22 0.31 -19.92
N VAL A 177 -5.66 0.31 -18.69
CA VAL A 177 -4.24 0.03 -18.47
C VAL A 177 -3.89 -1.43 -18.75
N LEU A 178 -4.63 -2.38 -18.16
CA LEU A 178 -4.33 -3.81 -18.34
C LEU A 178 -4.47 -4.24 -19.81
N PRO A 179 -5.52 -3.86 -20.57
CA PRO A 179 -5.59 -4.13 -22.00
C PRO A 179 -4.46 -3.49 -22.81
N ALA A 180 -4.05 -2.26 -22.47
CA ALA A 180 -2.91 -1.60 -23.13
C ALA A 180 -1.61 -2.37 -22.94
N VAL A 181 -1.35 -2.91 -21.74
CA VAL A 181 -0.19 -3.79 -21.49
C VAL A 181 -0.26 -5.04 -22.35
N LEU A 182 -1.41 -5.73 -22.35
CA LEU A 182 -1.61 -6.99 -23.12
C LEU A 182 -1.53 -6.80 -24.63
N SER A 183 -1.85 -5.62 -25.15
CA SER A 183 -1.78 -5.30 -26.58
C SER A 183 -0.48 -4.62 -27.01
N ASN A 184 0.40 -4.27 -26.06
CA ASN A 184 1.66 -3.58 -26.37
C ASN A 184 2.54 -4.43 -27.27
N ARG A 185 2.97 -3.86 -28.40
CA ARG A 185 3.74 -4.59 -29.44
C ARG A 185 5.09 -5.06 -28.96
N GLU A 186 5.80 -4.23 -28.17
CA GLU A 186 7.12 -4.58 -27.65
C GLU A 186 7.00 -5.71 -26.63
N ILE A 187 6.05 -5.66 -25.70
CA ILE A 187 5.80 -6.74 -24.74
C ILE A 187 5.46 -8.03 -25.47
N LYS A 188 4.57 -7.99 -26.46
CA LYS A 188 4.16 -9.17 -27.24
C LYS A 188 5.27 -9.75 -28.11
N ALA A 189 6.26 -8.96 -28.51
CA ALA A 189 7.43 -9.47 -29.22
C ALA A 189 8.26 -10.45 -28.36
N PHE A 190 8.30 -10.25 -27.03
CA PHE A 190 8.98 -11.13 -26.08
C PHE A 190 8.06 -12.17 -25.44
N TYR A 191 6.77 -11.79 -25.22
CA TYR A 191 5.78 -12.61 -24.53
C TYR A 191 4.47 -12.64 -25.36
N PRO A 192 4.45 -13.35 -26.51
CA PRO A 192 3.31 -13.34 -27.44
C PRO A 192 2.00 -13.78 -26.80
N ASN A 193 2.05 -14.65 -25.81
CA ASN A 193 0.90 -15.21 -25.10
C ASN A 193 0.81 -14.68 -23.64
N ILE A 194 1.29 -13.46 -23.38
CA ILE A 194 1.17 -12.85 -22.05
C ILE A 194 -0.31 -12.77 -21.65
N ALA A 195 -0.60 -13.20 -20.43
CA ALA A 195 -1.95 -13.19 -19.88
C ALA A 195 -1.91 -12.87 -18.37
N PHE A 196 -2.97 -12.23 -17.88
CA PHE A 196 -3.15 -11.96 -16.45
C PHE A 196 -4.24 -12.88 -15.88
N THR A 197 -4.06 -13.28 -14.63
CA THR A 197 -5.09 -14.06 -13.94
C THR A 197 -6.38 -13.27 -13.78
N SER A 198 -7.52 -13.95 -13.88
CA SER A 198 -8.83 -13.42 -13.51
C SER A 198 -9.16 -13.60 -12.03
N ASP A 199 -8.39 -14.43 -11.30
CA ASP A 199 -8.55 -14.63 -9.87
C ASP A 199 -8.22 -13.33 -9.11
N PRO A 200 -9.17 -12.72 -8.37
CA PRO A 200 -8.91 -11.51 -7.60
C PRO A 200 -7.89 -11.71 -6.47
N TRP A 201 -7.66 -12.93 -6.00
CA TRP A 201 -6.57 -13.25 -5.08
C TRP A 201 -5.20 -13.25 -5.73
N GLY A 202 -5.11 -13.37 -7.05
CA GLY A 202 -3.91 -13.20 -7.85
C GLY A 202 -3.63 -11.73 -8.24
N ARG A 203 -4.42 -10.77 -7.73
CA ARG A 203 -4.28 -9.36 -8.08
C ARG A 203 -4.06 -8.51 -6.83
N ALA A 204 -2.90 -7.85 -6.79
CA ALA A 204 -2.48 -6.95 -5.72
C ALA A 204 -2.37 -5.51 -6.21
N THR A 205 -2.53 -4.57 -5.28
CA THR A 205 -2.33 -3.14 -5.53
C THR A 205 -1.50 -2.53 -4.41
N MET A 206 -0.64 -1.56 -4.75
CA MET A 206 0.30 -0.94 -3.82
C MET A 206 0.46 0.56 -4.08
N GLY A 207 0.48 1.33 -3.01
CA GLY A 207 0.80 2.76 -3.09
C GLY A 207 1.25 3.38 -1.79
N CYS A 208 1.67 4.64 -1.88
CA CYS A 208 2.00 5.49 -0.75
C CYS A 208 1.21 6.80 -0.82
N SER A 209 0.90 7.40 0.33
CA SER A 209 0.14 8.66 0.38
C SER A 209 -1.26 8.49 -0.25
N SER A 210 -1.69 9.39 -1.13
CA SER A 210 -2.92 9.24 -1.91
C SER A 210 -2.93 7.93 -2.70
N GLY A 211 -1.78 7.50 -3.26
CA GLY A 211 -1.66 6.18 -3.90
C GLY A 211 -1.94 5.03 -2.93
N GLY A 212 -1.64 5.17 -1.63
CA GLY A 212 -1.98 4.20 -0.59
C GLY A 212 -3.49 4.16 -0.32
N ALA A 213 -4.16 5.30 -0.28
CA ALA A 213 -5.62 5.38 -0.18
C ALA A 213 -6.28 4.75 -1.41
N ALA A 214 -5.80 5.09 -2.62
CA ALA A 214 -6.28 4.50 -3.87
C ALA A 214 -6.13 2.97 -3.89
N ALA A 215 -5.04 2.42 -3.31
CA ALA A 215 -4.87 0.97 -3.21
C ALA A 215 -6.00 0.32 -2.40
N LEU A 216 -6.36 0.88 -1.23
CA LEU A 216 -7.50 0.38 -0.48
C LEU A 216 -8.81 0.58 -1.26
N THR A 217 -9.00 1.74 -1.87
CA THR A 217 -10.21 2.09 -2.65
C THR A 217 -10.44 1.13 -3.81
N MET A 218 -9.39 0.73 -4.54
CA MET A 218 -9.51 -0.29 -5.60
C MET A 218 -10.10 -1.61 -5.09
N GLY A 219 -9.54 -2.16 -4.03
CA GLY A 219 -10.04 -3.41 -3.44
C GLY A 219 -11.39 -3.24 -2.74
N TRP A 220 -11.64 -2.08 -2.16
CA TRP A 220 -12.89 -1.79 -1.46
C TRP A 220 -14.10 -1.77 -2.40
N PHE A 221 -14.01 -1.04 -3.51
CA PHE A 221 -15.11 -0.92 -4.46
C PHE A 221 -15.19 -2.10 -5.44
N ARG A 222 -14.05 -2.77 -5.73
CA ARG A 222 -14.01 -3.89 -6.65
C ARG A 222 -13.22 -5.09 -6.09
N PRO A 223 -13.73 -5.71 -5.00
CA PRO A 223 -13.12 -6.91 -4.41
C PRO A 223 -13.23 -8.14 -5.32
N ASP A 224 -14.02 -8.06 -6.37
CA ASP A 224 -14.08 -9.00 -7.49
C ASP A 224 -12.88 -8.90 -8.43
N LEU A 225 -12.11 -7.79 -8.37
CA LEU A 225 -10.92 -7.55 -9.19
C LEU A 225 -9.62 -7.58 -8.40
N PHE A 226 -9.58 -6.99 -7.19
CA PHE A 226 -8.36 -6.88 -6.37
C PHE A 226 -8.66 -7.21 -4.91
N ARG A 227 -7.85 -8.11 -4.32
CA ARG A 227 -8.04 -8.53 -2.91
C ARG A 227 -6.81 -8.37 -2.04
N ARG A 228 -5.64 -8.08 -2.60
CA ARG A 228 -4.38 -7.90 -1.88
C ARG A 228 -3.95 -6.44 -1.93
N ILE A 229 -3.94 -5.79 -0.77
CA ILE A 229 -3.82 -4.34 -0.64
C ILE A 229 -2.57 -4.00 0.17
N ILE A 230 -1.71 -3.14 -0.38
CA ILE A 230 -0.51 -2.64 0.31
C ILE A 230 -0.58 -1.12 0.35
N THR A 231 -0.68 -0.55 1.55
CA THR A 231 -0.69 0.90 1.75
C THR A 231 0.45 1.33 2.68
N TYR A 232 1.24 2.31 2.23
CA TYR A 232 2.24 2.97 3.03
C TYR A 232 1.84 4.43 3.23
N SER A 233 1.82 4.93 4.47
CA SER A 233 1.44 6.32 4.80
C SER A 233 0.16 6.77 4.08
N GLY A 234 -0.86 5.90 4.04
CA GLY A 234 -2.07 6.12 3.24
C GLY A 234 -2.80 7.41 3.61
N THR A 235 -3.28 8.16 2.63
CA THR A 235 -4.06 9.38 2.80
C THR A 235 -5.49 9.03 3.23
N PHE A 236 -5.62 8.46 4.45
CA PHE A 236 -6.93 8.16 5.05
C PHE A 236 -7.53 9.37 5.78
N VAL A 237 -7.14 10.55 5.37
CA VAL A 237 -7.59 11.86 5.85
C VAL A 237 -8.72 12.39 4.97
N ASP A 238 -9.29 13.52 5.38
CA ASP A 238 -10.27 14.28 4.61
C ASP A 238 -9.55 14.98 3.43
N GLN A 239 -9.58 14.34 2.27
CA GLN A 239 -8.95 14.86 1.04
C GLN A 239 -9.76 14.45 -0.20
N GLN A 240 -11.10 14.57 -0.10
CA GLN A 240 -11.96 14.33 -1.26
C GLN A 240 -11.63 15.33 -2.37
N ASP A 241 -11.47 14.82 -3.57
CA ASP A 241 -11.19 15.61 -4.76
C ASP A 241 -12.39 15.60 -5.71
N ASP A 242 -13.43 16.31 -5.27
CA ASP A 242 -14.70 16.48 -5.96
C ASP A 242 -15.14 17.94 -5.85
N ASP A 243 -15.80 18.50 -6.87
CA ASP A 243 -16.24 19.90 -6.90
C ASP A 243 -17.35 20.20 -5.89
N ALA A 244 -18.16 19.21 -5.58
CA ALA A 244 -19.28 19.33 -4.66
C ALA A 244 -19.13 18.32 -3.50
N PRO A 245 -18.09 18.48 -2.67
CA PRO A 245 -17.78 17.50 -1.61
C PRO A 245 -18.93 17.31 -0.61
N GLU A 246 -19.74 18.33 -0.37
CA GLU A 246 -20.93 18.25 0.50
C GLU A 246 -22.07 17.43 -0.13
N GLU A 247 -22.15 17.32 -1.44
CA GLU A 247 -23.12 16.53 -2.20
C GLU A 247 -22.55 15.16 -2.60
N ALA A 248 -21.23 14.96 -2.48
CA ALA A 248 -20.59 13.70 -2.79
C ALA A 248 -21.10 12.58 -1.87
N GLU A 249 -21.15 11.38 -2.37
CA GLU A 249 -21.50 10.19 -1.56
C GLU A 249 -20.55 10.02 -0.36
N TYR A 250 -19.28 10.40 -0.52
CA TYR A 250 -18.24 10.31 0.52
C TYR A 250 -17.50 11.65 0.67
N PRO A 251 -18.12 12.68 1.28
CA PRO A 251 -17.61 14.06 1.25
C PRO A 251 -16.29 14.26 2.01
N LEU A 252 -15.94 13.36 2.92
CA LEU A 252 -14.69 13.40 3.67
C LEU A 252 -13.59 12.49 3.06
N GLY A 253 -13.76 12.06 1.81
CA GLY A 253 -12.79 11.18 1.16
C GLY A 253 -12.47 9.94 1.97
N ALA A 254 -11.20 9.52 2.02
CA ALA A 254 -10.78 8.29 2.69
C ALA A 254 -10.91 8.33 4.24
N TRP A 255 -11.20 9.49 4.85
CA TRP A 255 -11.62 9.59 6.24
C TRP A 255 -12.90 8.80 6.54
N GLU A 256 -13.76 8.63 5.52
CA GLU A 256 -15.01 7.87 5.62
C GLU A 256 -14.81 6.38 5.91
N TYR A 257 -13.63 5.82 5.64
CA TYR A 257 -13.35 4.41 5.95
C TYR A 257 -13.44 4.11 7.44
N HIS A 258 -12.95 5.01 8.29
CA HIS A 258 -12.81 4.78 9.73
C HIS A 258 -13.61 5.74 10.61
N SER A 259 -14.04 6.88 10.07
CA SER A 259 -14.81 7.93 10.75
C SER A 259 -15.94 8.38 9.81
N GLY A 260 -16.55 9.54 9.98
CA GLY A 260 -17.66 9.95 9.13
C GLY A 260 -18.70 8.84 8.97
N LYS A 261 -18.89 8.31 7.77
CA LYS A 261 -19.82 7.20 7.47
C LYS A 261 -19.35 5.84 8.02
N LYS A 262 -18.12 5.71 8.50
CA LYS A 262 -17.55 4.47 9.06
C LYS A 262 -17.71 3.28 8.12
N LEU A 263 -17.32 3.43 6.87
CA LEU A 263 -17.56 2.46 5.80
C LEU A 263 -17.12 1.05 6.17
N ILE A 264 -15.93 0.89 6.80
CA ILE A 264 -15.44 -0.43 7.19
C ILE A 264 -16.37 -1.10 8.18
N MET A 265 -16.87 -0.37 9.18
CA MET A 265 -17.75 -0.92 10.21
C MET A 265 -19.16 -1.18 9.70
N ASN A 266 -19.70 -0.29 8.88
CA ASN A 266 -21.10 -0.31 8.45
C ASN A 266 -21.35 -1.15 7.19
N SER A 267 -20.29 -1.60 6.49
CA SER A 267 -20.44 -2.49 5.33
C SER A 267 -20.25 -3.95 5.71
N GLU A 268 -20.72 -4.87 4.88
CA GLU A 268 -20.33 -6.27 4.97
C GLU A 268 -18.80 -6.43 4.81
N LYS A 269 -18.25 -7.41 5.54
CA LYS A 269 -16.82 -7.70 5.47
C LYS A 269 -16.44 -8.17 4.07
N LYS A 270 -15.58 -7.42 3.41
CA LYS A 270 -15.07 -7.77 2.07
C LYS A 270 -13.90 -8.77 2.17
N PRO A 271 -13.72 -9.65 1.19
CA PRO A 271 -12.63 -10.64 1.16
C PRO A 271 -11.30 -9.98 0.81
N LEU A 272 -10.76 -9.14 1.68
CA LEU A 272 -9.52 -8.39 1.48
C LEU A 272 -8.43 -8.85 2.45
N ARG A 273 -7.18 -8.84 1.97
CA ARG A 273 -5.97 -8.93 2.77
C ARG A 273 -5.24 -7.59 2.69
N ILE A 274 -5.01 -6.94 3.83
CA ILE A 274 -4.63 -5.53 3.87
C ILE A 274 -3.36 -5.35 4.69
N PHE A 275 -2.29 -4.88 4.05
CA PHE A 275 -1.13 -4.32 4.74
C PHE A 275 -1.27 -2.81 4.80
N THR A 276 -1.07 -2.23 5.98
CA THR A 276 -1.07 -0.77 6.17
C THR A 276 0.08 -0.35 7.07
N HIS A 277 0.63 0.83 6.78
CA HIS A 277 1.75 1.41 7.52
C HIS A 277 1.56 2.90 7.71
N VAL A 278 2.05 3.44 8.84
CA VAL A 278 2.20 4.88 9.06
C VAL A 278 3.46 5.18 9.87
N SER A 279 4.10 6.29 9.55
CA SER A 279 5.27 6.81 10.25
C SER A 279 4.89 7.65 11.47
N GLU A 280 5.78 7.67 12.48
CA GLU A 280 5.58 8.48 13.71
C GLU A 280 5.48 9.99 13.42
N SER A 281 6.32 10.48 12.49
CA SER A 281 6.35 11.88 12.04
C SER A 281 5.76 12.00 10.63
N ASP A 282 4.62 11.35 10.40
CA ASP A 282 3.90 11.42 9.12
C ASP A 282 3.24 12.80 8.92
N ASN A 283 2.70 13.06 7.74
CA ASN A 283 2.05 14.34 7.43
C ASN A 283 1.00 14.71 8.49
N GLY A 284 1.05 15.95 8.93
CA GLY A 284 0.11 16.47 9.94
C GLY A 284 0.16 15.75 11.29
N ALA A 285 1.27 15.08 11.67
CA ALA A 285 1.38 14.35 12.94
C ALA A 285 1.06 15.18 14.17
N ASN A 286 1.29 16.51 14.10
CA ASN A 286 1.00 17.45 15.19
C ASN A 286 -0.38 18.13 15.05
N ASN A 287 -1.13 17.85 13.99
CA ASN A 287 -2.45 18.42 13.80
C ASN A 287 -3.44 17.79 14.78
N PRO A 288 -4.39 18.55 15.33
CA PRO A 288 -5.44 17.99 16.15
C PRO A 288 -6.35 17.07 15.32
N LYS A 289 -6.99 16.11 15.98
CA LYS A 289 -7.94 15.19 15.34
C LYS A 289 -9.06 15.93 14.59
N SER A 290 -9.49 17.07 15.13
CA SER A 290 -10.56 17.90 14.54
C SER A 290 -10.22 18.50 13.19
N SER A 291 -8.94 18.53 12.81
CA SER A 291 -8.54 18.99 11.48
C SER A 291 -8.83 17.97 10.38
N HIS A 292 -9.06 16.71 10.72
CA HIS A 292 -9.14 15.56 9.81
C HIS A 292 -7.91 15.35 8.92
N HIS A 293 -6.83 16.10 9.14
CA HIS A 293 -5.59 16.09 8.37
C HIS A 293 -4.37 15.63 9.20
N ASN A 294 -4.55 14.58 9.99
CA ASN A 294 -3.47 13.92 10.73
C ASN A 294 -3.35 12.47 10.24
N TRP A 295 -2.34 12.20 9.43
CA TRP A 295 -2.11 10.86 8.85
C TRP A 295 -1.88 9.78 9.90
N VAL A 296 -1.19 10.14 11.01
CA VAL A 296 -0.94 9.18 12.10
C VAL A 296 -2.24 8.71 12.74
N ILE A 297 -3.11 9.65 13.08
CA ILE A 297 -4.42 9.35 13.67
C ILE A 297 -5.29 8.58 12.67
N ALA A 298 -5.36 9.04 11.42
CA ALA A 298 -6.19 8.42 10.39
C ALA A 298 -5.80 6.97 10.11
N ASN A 299 -4.51 6.68 9.95
CA ASN A 299 -4.04 5.31 9.73
C ASN A 299 -4.21 4.41 10.95
N LYS A 300 -3.99 4.91 12.17
CA LYS A 300 -4.28 4.17 13.41
C LYS A 300 -5.77 3.85 13.54
N ASN A 301 -6.64 4.81 13.23
CA ASN A 301 -8.09 4.57 13.23
C ASN A 301 -8.48 3.54 12.17
N THR A 302 -7.92 3.61 10.96
CA THR A 302 -8.14 2.61 9.91
C THR A 302 -7.74 1.22 10.39
N ALA A 303 -6.55 1.07 11.00
CA ALA A 303 -6.10 -0.20 11.56
C ALA A 303 -7.05 -0.70 12.68
N ALA A 304 -7.52 0.19 13.56
CA ALA A 304 -8.42 -0.17 14.64
C ALA A 304 -9.76 -0.72 14.11
N VAL A 305 -10.38 -0.07 13.12
CA VAL A 305 -11.64 -0.55 12.53
C VAL A 305 -11.44 -1.83 11.72
N LEU A 306 -10.30 -2.03 11.06
CA LEU A 306 -9.96 -3.29 10.39
C LEU A 306 -9.85 -4.44 11.40
N LYS A 307 -9.23 -4.19 12.54
CA LYS A 307 -9.12 -5.14 13.66
C LYS A 307 -10.49 -5.49 14.23
N GLU A 308 -11.28 -4.48 14.56
CA GLU A 308 -12.62 -4.66 15.14
C GLU A 308 -13.54 -5.44 14.19
N LYS A 309 -13.48 -5.15 12.88
CA LYS A 309 -14.26 -5.87 11.86
C LYS A 309 -13.68 -7.26 11.54
N GLY A 310 -12.54 -7.62 12.11
CA GLY A 310 -11.91 -8.94 11.95
C GLY A 310 -11.30 -9.17 10.57
N TYR A 311 -10.77 -8.13 9.92
CA TYR A 311 -10.07 -8.28 8.64
C TYR A 311 -8.75 -9.04 8.80
N HIS A 312 -8.30 -9.67 7.72
CA HIS A 312 -6.95 -10.19 7.61
C HIS A 312 -6.01 -9.02 7.30
N TYR A 313 -5.49 -8.35 8.33
CA TYR A 313 -4.69 -7.14 8.18
C TYR A 313 -3.36 -7.24 8.92
N ARG A 314 -2.40 -6.43 8.49
CA ARG A 314 -1.15 -6.15 9.21
C ARG A 314 -0.93 -4.64 9.21
N PHE A 315 -0.79 -4.07 10.41
CA PHE A 315 -0.49 -2.67 10.60
C PHE A 315 0.92 -2.49 11.14
N LEU A 316 1.74 -1.66 10.51
CA LEU A 316 3.06 -1.26 10.99
C LEU A 316 3.05 0.21 11.40
N PHE A 317 3.48 0.49 12.62
CA PHE A 317 3.83 1.83 13.07
C PHE A 317 5.35 1.95 13.16
N SER A 318 5.95 2.90 12.42
CA SER A 318 7.40 3.09 12.38
C SER A 318 7.83 4.33 13.14
N ARG A 319 8.77 4.16 14.11
CA ARG A 319 9.33 5.25 14.91
C ARG A 319 10.44 5.97 14.16
N ALA A 320 10.68 7.25 14.51
CA ALA A 320 11.74 8.08 13.93
C ALA A 320 11.77 8.06 12.39
N SER A 321 10.60 8.12 11.78
CA SER A 321 10.41 8.11 10.33
C SER A 321 9.34 9.09 9.91
N GLY A 322 9.40 9.56 8.67
CA GLY A 322 8.48 10.53 8.08
C GLY A 322 7.62 9.94 6.98
N HIS A 323 6.88 10.81 6.30
CA HIS A 323 5.96 10.45 5.23
C HIS A 323 6.65 9.73 4.08
N CYS A 324 6.15 8.56 3.68
CA CYS A 324 6.70 7.76 2.58
C CYS A 324 8.23 7.54 2.65
N ASP A 325 8.79 7.42 3.85
CA ASP A 325 10.22 7.29 4.09
C ASP A 325 10.78 6.05 3.39
N ARG A 326 11.76 6.24 2.48
CA ARG A 326 12.39 5.16 1.72
C ARG A 326 12.99 4.08 2.62
N ARG A 327 13.55 4.45 3.79
CA ARG A 327 14.15 3.50 4.74
C ARG A 327 13.14 2.46 5.25
N ILE A 328 11.85 2.84 5.34
CA ILE A 328 10.78 1.94 5.75
C ILE A 328 10.50 0.91 4.66
N PHE A 329 10.43 1.34 3.40
CA PHE A 329 10.31 0.40 2.29
C PHE A 329 11.50 -0.55 2.24
N GLU A 330 12.71 -0.03 2.37
CA GLU A 330 13.94 -0.83 2.37
C GLU A 330 13.99 -1.84 3.53
N HIS A 331 13.34 -1.54 4.65
CA HIS A 331 13.29 -2.43 5.80
C HIS A 331 12.15 -3.46 5.74
N THR A 332 11.03 -3.13 5.11
CA THR A 332 9.79 -3.89 5.29
C THR A 332 9.22 -4.51 4.01
N LEU A 333 9.62 -4.02 2.82
CA LEU A 333 8.95 -4.34 1.56
C LEU A 333 9.02 -5.82 1.21
N ALA A 334 10.19 -6.44 1.33
CA ALA A 334 10.33 -7.87 1.03
C ALA A 334 9.42 -8.72 1.91
N ASP A 335 9.41 -8.47 3.20
CA ASP A 335 8.53 -9.14 4.15
C ASP A 335 7.04 -8.84 3.89
N THR A 336 6.72 -7.62 3.46
CA THR A 336 5.37 -7.24 3.08
C THR A 336 4.91 -8.02 1.86
N LEU A 337 5.78 -8.18 0.85
CA LEU A 337 5.48 -8.98 -0.33
C LEU A 337 5.29 -10.45 0.02
N VAL A 338 6.15 -11.02 0.87
CA VAL A 338 5.97 -12.41 1.34
C VAL A 338 4.63 -12.56 2.05
N TRP A 339 4.30 -11.65 2.97
CA TRP A 339 3.05 -11.74 3.72
C TRP A 339 1.82 -11.53 2.85
N ILE A 340 1.84 -10.56 1.93
CA ILE A 340 0.67 -10.27 1.10
C ILE A 340 0.34 -11.41 0.13
N TRP A 341 1.35 -12.12 -0.38
CA TRP A 341 1.19 -13.25 -1.30
C TRP A 341 1.01 -14.60 -0.60
N GLN A 342 1.08 -14.65 0.74
CA GLN A 342 0.91 -15.89 1.48
C GLN A 342 -0.43 -16.56 1.16
N GLY A 343 -0.39 -17.87 0.93
CA GLY A 343 -1.57 -18.69 0.63
C GLY A 343 -2.09 -18.55 -0.80
N TYR A 344 -1.48 -17.74 -1.67
CA TYR A 344 -1.79 -17.73 -3.09
C TYR A 344 -0.99 -18.83 -3.82
N GLN A 345 -1.69 -19.62 -4.60
CA GLN A 345 -1.10 -20.59 -5.54
C GLN A 345 -1.53 -20.15 -6.94
N ALA A 346 -0.55 -19.94 -7.82
CA ALA A 346 -0.84 -19.71 -9.24
C ALA A 346 -1.26 -21.04 -9.87
N ASP A 347 -2.29 -21.00 -10.70
CA ASP A 347 -2.76 -22.13 -11.49
C ASP A 347 -1.70 -22.63 -12.50
#